data_45c1ac4e840a574babf210a92d7e9c6e
#
_entry.id   45c1ac4e840a574babf210a92d7e9c6e
#
_cell.length_a   1.000
_cell.length_b   1.000
_cell.length_c   1.000
_cell.angle_alpha   90.00
_cell.angle_beta   90.00
_cell.angle_gamma   90.00
#
_symmetry.space_group_name_H-M   'P 1'
#
loop_
_entity.id
_entity.type
_entity.pdbx_description
1 polymer ?
#
loop_
_entity_poly.entity_id
_entity_poly.type
_entity_poly.pdbx_seq_one_letter_code
_entity_poly.pdbx_strand_id
1 'polypeptide(L)'
;MATIRALVLSGGGGRGAFHAGVYRYLMQSQKPGVDAQHQQPWTPDIVVGTSIGAVNGAAIVQGISADELQEFWVQVRERDIEGLPPGMSWLSRRLINRVMKKMIGASLGQVPAQEATSYIPDWWQEALPGLGKLGDWALGRWCSLLDTGPLRRTLEQRLKIDPGKIEHSQQTLLINATRVATGERVIFSNRTIRSRSTGKPRRDVVQGINVQRILASCSIPMVYPWTHDEETKSLYWDGAVVSNTPLGAALDAAADRPPDDEMEVVVALMTPWTSGEDEDASPPLPRDFSQAVTYALDWMLLASFRERLALIESFNRLAQLGREKGDELLSRYRFVHVHVVAPNRFYDAARIIDYDERNKSLIADGYRATEQVFRQAYPAAEAVGAD
;
A
#
# COMPACT_ATOMS: atom_id res chain seq x y z
N MET A 1 -24.11 -2.95 19.75
CA MET A 1 -22.96 -3.45 18.98
C MET A 1 -22.28 -2.24 18.39
N ALA A 2 -20.97 -2.10 18.59
CA ALA A 2 -20.19 -1.03 17.96
C ALA A 2 -19.63 -1.56 16.61
N THR A 3 -19.39 -0.67 15.66
CA THR A 3 -18.74 -1.02 14.40
C THR A 3 -17.28 -0.59 14.47
N ILE A 4 -16.35 -1.54 14.30
CA ILE A 4 -14.91 -1.28 14.23
C ILE A 4 -14.58 -0.96 12.77
N ARG A 5 -14.02 0.21 12.50
CA ARG A 5 -13.66 0.65 11.14
C ARG A 5 -12.17 0.50 10.89
N ALA A 6 -11.80 -0.17 9.82
CA ALA A 6 -10.40 -0.32 9.43
C ALA A 6 -10.16 0.15 7.99
N LEU A 7 -9.09 0.90 7.79
CA LEU A 7 -8.61 1.35 6.49
C LEU A 7 -7.29 0.64 6.17
N VAL A 8 -7.29 -0.18 5.11
CA VAL A 8 -6.11 -0.92 4.65
C VAL A 8 -5.61 -0.31 3.35
N LEU A 9 -4.39 0.21 3.38
CA LEU A 9 -3.74 0.93 2.28
C LEU A 9 -2.61 0.06 1.70
N SER A 10 -2.80 -0.45 0.49
CA SER A 10 -1.79 -1.29 -0.18
C SER A 10 -0.55 -0.50 -0.60
N GLY A 11 0.55 -1.20 -0.86
CA GLY A 11 1.74 -0.61 -1.48
C GLY A 11 1.52 -0.31 -2.96
N GLY A 12 2.33 0.60 -3.52
CA GLY A 12 2.21 0.95 -4.93
C GLY A 12 3.02 2.17 -5.39
N GLY A 13 3.94 2.68 -4.58
CA GLY A 13 4.82 3.80 -4.93
C GLY A 13 4.05 5.06 -5.35
N GLY A 14 4.35 5.61 -6.51
CA GLY A 14 3.70 6.82 -7.05
C GLY A 14 2.18 6.70 -7.25
N ARG A 15 1.65 5.48 -7.26
CA ARG A 15 0.19 5.25 -7.29
C ARG A 15 -0.51 5.65 -5.97
N GLY A 16 0.26 5.92 -4.90
CA GLY A 16 -0.26 6.30 -3.57
C GLY A 16 -1.17 7.54 -3.54
N ALA A 17 -1.14 8.37 -4.59
CA ALA A 17 -2.09 9.46 -4.79
C ALA A 17 -3.56 8.98 -4.84
N PHE A 18 -3.82 7.75 -5.27
CA PHE A 18 -5.15 7.12 -5.26
C PHE A 18 -5.73 7.06 -3.83
N HIS A 19 -4.90 6.74 -2.82
CA HIS A 19 -5.33 6.73 -1.42
C HIS A 19 -5.83 8.08 -0.93
N ALA A 20 -5.26 9.19 -1.41
CA ALA A 20 -5.73 10.53 -1.02
C ALA A 20 -7.17 10.76 -1.51
N GLY A 21 -7.51 10.24 -2.71
CA GLY A 21 -8.88 10.27 -3.22
C GLY A 21 -9.83 9.41 -2.39
N VAL A 22 -9.42 8.20 -2.03
CA VAL A 22 -10.17 7.31 -1.13
C VAL A 22 -10.44 8.00 0.20
N TYR A 23 -9.38 8.50 0.86
CA TYR A 23 -9.50 9.15 2.16
C TYR A 23 -10.37 10.41 2.09
N ARG A 24 -10.26 11.20 1.02
CA ARG A 24 -11.10 12.37 0.81
C ARG A 24 -12.59 12.00 0.75
N TYR A 25 -12.94 10.95 0.02
CA TYR A 25 -14.35 10.50 -0.01
C TYR A 25 -14.84 10.09 1.38
N LEU A 26 -14.07 9.30 2.10
CA LEU A 26 -14.41 8.80 3.44
C LEU A 26 -14.61 9.93 4.46
N MET A 27 -13.88 11.05 4.31
CA MET A 27 -13.96 12.20 5.21
C MET A 27 -15.10 13.17 4.87
N GLN A 28 -15.85 12.97 3.77
CA GLN A 28 -16.95 13.82 3.39
C GLN A 28 -18.27 13.38 4.02
N SER A 29 -18.69 14.03 5.11
CA SER A 29 -19.86 13.69 5.92
C SER A 29 -21.23 13.77 5.23
N GLN A 30 -21.32 14.37 4.04
CA GLN A 30 -22.61 14.60 3.34
C GLN A 30 -22.80 13.73 2.10
N LYS A 31 -21.98 12.73 1.89
CA LYS A 31 -22.08 11.85 0.72
C LYS A 31 -22.91 10.61 1.04
N PRO A 32 -23.76 10.14 0.12
CA PRO A 32 -24.44 8.86 0.27
C PRO A 32 -23.41 7.75 0.53
N GLY A 33 -23.70 6.88 1.49
CA GLY A 33 -22.81 5.78 1.86
C GLY A 33 -21.67 6.11 2.83
N VAL A 34 -21.48 7.38 3.20
CA VAL A 34 -20.55 7.77 4.25
C VAL A 34 -21.33 7.94 5.55
N ASP A 35 -21.29 6.94 6.41
CA ASP A 35 -22.03 6.87 7.68
C ASP A 35 -23.45 7.50 7.61
N ALA A 36 -24.27 6.94 6.70
CA ALA A 36 -25.59 7.49 6.40
C ALA A 36 -26.52 7.59 7.64
N GLN A 37 -26.23 6.81 8.68
CA GLN A 37 -27.02 6.82 9.93
C GLN A 37 -26.70 8.05 10.81
N HIS A 38 -25.46 8.56 10.74
CA HIS A 38 -24.99 9.60 11.65
C HIS A 38 -24.56 10.90 10.94
N GLN A 39 -24.58 10.96 9.61
CA GLN A 39 -24.10 12.09 8.80
C GLN A 39 -22.67 12.55 9.18
N GLN A 40 -21.84 11.62 9.67
CA GLN A 40 -20.48 11.86 10.11
C GLN A 40 -19.47 11.25 9.15
N PRO A 41 -18.22 11.76 9.11
CA PRO A 41 -17.15 11.14 8.33
C PRO A 41 -16.92 9.68 8.71
N TRP A 42 -16.60 8.85 7.74
CA TRP A 42 -16.18 7.48 7.98
C TRP A 42 -14.73 7.47 8.52
N THR A 43 -14.58 7.62 9.82
CA THR A 43 -13.26 7.69 10.48
C THR A 43 -12.81 6.29 10.86
N PRO A 44 -11.61 5.83 10.43
CA PRO A 44 -11.09 4.51 10.81
C PRO A 44 -10.61 4.50 12.26
N ASP A 45 -10.87 3.41 12.98
CA ASP A 45 -10.24 3.09 14.27
C ASP A 45 -8.84 2.50 14.08
N ILE A 46 -8.66 1.76 12.96
CA ILE A 46 -7.44 1.03 12.61
C ILE A 46 -7.02 1.44 11.20
N VAL A 47 -5.76 1.84 11.04
CA VAL A 47 -5.14 2.11 9.74
C VAL A 47 -3.97 1.15 9.54
N VAL A 48 -3.96 0.44 8.43
CA VAL A 48 -2.88 -0.48 8.07
C VAL A 48 -2.28 -0.04 6.74
N GLY A 49 -0.96 0.04 6.66
CA GLY A 49 -0.29 0.47 5.44
C GLY A 49 0.94 -0.35 5.10
N THR A 50 1.17 -0.53 3.80
CA THR A 50 2.40 -1.10 3.24
C THR A 50 3.03 -0.09 2.29
N SER A 51 4.37 0.08 2.35
CA SER A 51 5.07 0.97 1.42
C SER A 51 4.51 2.39 1.46
N ILE A 52 4.13 2.94 0.32
CA ILE A 52 3.46 4.25 0.24
C ILE A 52 2.15 4.30 1.04
N GLY A 53 1.49 3.16 1.24
CA GLY A 53 0.34 3.05 2.14
C GLY A 53 0.71 3.30 3.60
N ALA A 54 1.93 2.95 4.02
CA ALA A 54 2.44 3.28 5.36
C ALA A 54 2.68 4.79 5.52
N VAL A 55 3.17 5.45 4.47
CA VAL A 55 3.33 6.92 4.43
C VAL A 55 1.98 7.61 4.60
N ASN A 56 1.00 7.23 3.78
CA ASN A 56 -0.35 7.80 3.85
C ASN A 56 -1.04 7.47 5.17
N GLY A 57 -0.90 6.23 5.66
CA GLY A 57 -1.44 5.81 6.95
C GLY A 57 -0.88 6.60 8.12
N ALA A 58 0.44 6.84 8.14
CA ALA A 58 1.07 7.66 9.17
C ALA A 58 0.59 9.12 9.12
N ALA A 59 0.45 9.68 7.90
CA ALA A 59 -0.10 11.01 7.71
C ALA A 59 -1.55 11.12 8.24
N ILE A 60 -2.40 10.14 7.94
CA ILE A 60 -3.79 10.10 8.42
C ILE A 60 -3.85 10.01 9.95
N VAL A 61 -3.11 9.07 10.53
CA VAL A 61 -3.17 8.80 11.97
C VAL A 61 -2.58 9.94 12.82
N GLN A 62 -1.61 10.70 12.29
CA GLN A 62 -1.15 11.91 12.97
C GLN A 62 -2.10 13.11 12.84
N GLY A 63 -3.19 12.98 12.06
CA GLY A 63 -4.24 13.98 11.94
C GLY A 63 -4.11 14.92 10.74
N ILE A 64 -3.37 14.54 9.68
CA ILE A 64 -3.39 15.31 8.42
C ILE A 64 -4.79 15.19 7.79
N SER A 65 -5.39 16.31 7.44
CA SER A 65 -6.69 16.36 6.79
C SER A 65 -6.65 15.78 5.37
N ALA A 66 -7.82 15.41 4.84
CA ALA A 66 -7.93 14.89 3.49
C ALA A 66 -7.46 15.91 2.43
N ASP A 67 -7.72 17.21 2.66
CA ASP A 67 -7.30 18.27 1.74
C ASP A 67 -5.77 18.46 1.77
N GLU A 68 -5.15 18.46 2.97
CA GLU A 68 -3.70 18.54 3.11
C GLU A 68 -2.99 17.33 2.47
N LEU A 69 -3.54 16.11 2.65
CA LEU A 69 -3.00 14.91 2.01
C LEU A 69 -3.12 14.97 0.48
N GLN A 70 -4.26 15.49 -0.02
CA GLN A 70 -4.42 15.72 -1.46
C GLN A 70 -3.42 16.76 -1.98
N GLU A 71 -3.25 17.88 -1.28
CA GLU A 71 -2.31 18.93 -1.66
C GLU A 71 -0.87 18.40 -1.70
N PHE A 72 -0.47 17.61 -0.70
CA PHE A 72 0.81 16.92 -0.69
C PHE A 72 1.01 16.11 -1.98
N TRP A 73 0.04 15.28 -2.35
CA TRP A 73 0.15 14.42 -3.54
C TRP A 73 0.14 15.21 -4.86
N VAL A 74 -0.54 16.35 -4.93
CA VAL A 74 -0.52 17.24 -6.10
C VAL A 74 0.87 17.88 -6.28
N GLN A 75 1.56 18.17 -5.16
CA GLN A 75 2.84 18.88 -5.16
C GLN A 75 4.06 17.97 -5.19
N VAL A 76 3.95 16.70 -4.75
CA VAL A 76 5.08 15.77 -4.68
C VAL A 76 5.62 15.45 -6.08
N ARG A 77 6.95 15.37 -6.20
CA ARG A 77 7.68 15.04 -7.43
C ARG A 77 8.73 13.97 -7.14
N GLU A 78 9.26 13.32 -8.18
CA GLU A 78 10.31 12.29 -8.08
C GLU A 78 11.46 12.73 -7.15
N ARG A 79 11.94 13.95 -7.27
CA ARG A 79 13.05 14.50 -6.46
C ARG A 79 12.77 14.54 -4.95
N ASP A 80 11.49 14.50 -4.57
CA ASP A 80 11.06 14.54 -3.18
C ASP A 80 11.05 13.14 -2.55
N ILE A 81 11.06 12.10 -3.39
CA ILE A 81 10.96 10.69 -2.98
C ILE A 81 12.26 9.94 -3.26
N GLU A 82 12.87 10.16 -4.42
CA GLU A 82 13.97 9.38 -4.95
C GLU A 82 15.28 10.15 -4.95
N GLY A 83 16.35 9.51 -4.50
CA GLY A 83 17.71 9.99 -4.53
C GLY A 83 18.61 9.10 -5.38
N LEU A 84 19.80 9.65 -5.70
CA LEU A 84 20.88 8.86 -6.24
C LEU A 84 21.72 8.30 -5.08
N PRO A 85 22.22 7.06 -5.19
CA PRO A 85 23.09 6.50 -4.18
C PRO A 85 24.32 7.38 -3.92
N PRO A 86 24.85 7.40 -2.69
CA PRO A 86 26.08 8.10 -2.38
C PRO A 86 27.22 7.70 -3.33
N GLY A 87 27.95 8.70 -3.86
CA GLY A 87 29.02 8.49 -4.85
C GLY A 87 28.57 8.54 -6.31
N MET A 88 27.26 8.59 -6.60
CA MET A 88 26.72 8.73 -7.97
C MET A 88 26.15 10.11 -8.25
N SER A 89 26.40 11.08 -7.40
CA SER A 89 25.89 12.46 -7.55
C SER A 89 26.34 13.16 -8.86
N TRP A 90 27.38 12.64 -9.50
CA TRP A 90 27.88 13.10 -10.80
C TRP A 90 27.05 12.57 -11.99
N LEU A 91 26.25 11.49 -11.81
CA LEU A 91 25.35 11.00 -12.83
C LEU A 91 24.06 11.84 -12.86
N SER A 92 23.64 12.22 -14.06
CA SER A 92 22.38 12.91 -14.23
C SER A 92 21.22 11.96 -13.82
N ARG A 93 20.39 12.40 -12.86
CA ARG A 93 19.16 11.68 -12.46
C ARG A 93 18.31 11.32 -13.70
N ARG A 94 18.23 12.21 -14.69
CA ARG A 94 17.51 11.96 -15.94
C ARG A 94 18.08 10.77 -16.71
N LEU A 95 19.39 10.57 -16.65
CA LEU A 95 20.05 9.44 -17.31
C LEU A 95 19.73 8.15 -16.58
N ILE A 96 19.79 8.11 -15.25
CA ILE A 96 19.48 6.92 -14.46
C ILE A 96 18.01 6.55 -14.61
N ASN A 97 17.09 7.49 -14.49
CA ASN A 97 15.66 7.23 -14.71
C ASN A 97 15.40 6.76 -16.14
N ARG A 98 16.11 7.28 -17.14
CA ARG A 98 16.02 6.81 -18.52
C ARG A 98 16.58 5.41 -18.69
N VAL A 99 17.71 5.10 -18.07
CA VAL A 99 18.31 3.76 -18.06
C VAL A 99 17.41 2.78 -17.32
N MET A 100 16.90 3.15 -16.15
CA MET A 100 15.97 2.30 -15.39
C MET A 100 14.66 2.04 -16.13
N LYS A 101 14.04 3.11 -16.69
CA LYS A 101 12.85 2.96 -17.53
C LYS A 101 13.13 2.07 -18.76
N LYS A 102 14.32 2.15 -19.34
CA LYS A 102 14.74 1.27 -20.43
C LYS A 102 15.11 -0.13 -19.95
N MET A 103 15.76 -0.30 -18.81
CA MET A 103 16.03 -1.65 -18.25
C MET A 103 14.72 -2.35 -17.88
N ILE A 104 13.81 -1.66 -17.23
CA ILE A 104 12.44 -2.14 -16.99
C ILE A 104 11.75 -2.40 -18.33
N GLY A 105 11.79 -1.46 -19.28
CA GLY A 105 11.22 -1.62 -20.62
C GLY A 105 11.90 -2.70 -21.46
N ALA A 106 13.23 -2.85 -21.41
CA ALA A 106 13.98 -3.91 -22.11
C ALA A 106 13.78 -5.28 -21.46
N SER A 107 13.77 -5.33 -20.12
CA SER A 107 13.37 -6.53 -19.36
C SER A 107 11.92 -6.91 -19.66
N LEU A 108 11.11 -5.93 -20.08
CA LEU A 108 9.70 -6.06 -20.41
C LEU A 108 9.46 -6.19 -21.94
N GLY A 109 10.52 -6.34 -22.75
CA GLY A 109 10.39 -6.56 -24.21
C GLY A 109 9.93 -5.36 -25.03
N GLN A 110 9.90 -4.15 -24.48
CA GLN A 110 9.48 -2.93 -25.20
C GLN A 110 10.55 -2.38 -26.15
N VAL A 111 11.80 -2.81 -26.01
CA VAL A 111 12.92 -2.39 -26.86
C VAL A 111 13.64 -3.65 -27.35
N PRO A 112 13.82 -3.85 -28.66
CA PRO A 112 14.67 -4.93 -29.16
C PRO A 112 16.06 -4.85 -28.52
N ALA A 113 16.61 -5.99 -28.10
CA ALA A 113 17.92 -6.03 -27.43
C ALA A 113 19.04 -5.33 -28.27
N GLN A 114 18.89 -5.32 -29.58
CA GLN A 114 19.77 -4.59 -30.50
C GLN A 114 19.64 -3.06 -30.43
N GLU A 115 18.46 -2.51 -30.13
CA GLU A 115 18.28 -1.08 -29.94
C GLU A 115 18.69 -0.61 -28.53
N ALA A 116 18.64 -1.47 -27.51
CA ALA A 116 19.13 -1.15 -26.18
C ALA A 116 20.65 -0.91 -26.18
N THR A 117 21.41 -1.59 -27.05
CA THR A 117 22.86 -1.38 -27.20
C THR A 117 23.22 -0.17 -28.05
N SER A 118 22.36 0.27 -28.99
CA SER A 118 22.62 1.42 -29.85
C SER A 118 22.58 2.80 -29.13
N TYR A 119 22.14 2.84 -27.87
CA TYR A 119 22.13 4.06 -27.06
C TYR A 119 23.24 4.12 -26.02
N ILE A 120 24.11 3.09 -25.99
CA ILE A 120 25.38 3.16 -25.29
C ILE A 120 26.34 3.86 -26.24
N PRO A 121 26.89 5.07 -25.90
CA PRO A 121 27.86 5.73 -26.76
C PRO A 121 29.01 4.77 -27.09
N ASP A 122 29.57 4.84 -28.31
CA ASP A 122 30.60 3.92 -28.77
C ASP A 122 31.80 3.84 -27.82
N TRP A 123 32.18 4.96 -27.18
CA TRP A 123 33.23 4.99 -26.16
C TRP A 123 32.87 4.19 -24.90
N TRP A 124 31.57 3.96 -24.62
CA TRP A 124 31.11 3.09 -23.54
C TRP A 124 31.20 1.62 -23.93
N GLN A 125 30.96 1.30 -25.20
CA GLN A 125 31.09 -0.07 -25.69
C GLN A 125 32.55 -0.52 -25.70
N GLU A 126 33.50 0.36 -26.00
CA GLU A 126 34.95 0.12 -25.87
C GLU A 126 35.41 0.01 -24.42
N ALA A 127 34.73 0.69 -23.48
CA ALA A 127 35.01 0.61 -22.04
C ALA A 127 34.37 -0.60 -21.35
N LEU A 128 33.37 -1.26 -21.96
CA LEU A 128 32.65 -2.41 -21.39
C LEU A 128 33.55 -3.58 -20.96
N PRO A 129 34.64 -3.97 -21.68
CA PRO A 129 35.53 -5.04 -21.22
C PRO A 129 36.31 -4.69 -19.94
N GLY A 130 36.59 -3.39 -19.71
CA GLY A 130 37.18 -2.90 -18.46
C GLY A 130 36.14 -2.68 -17.35
N LEU A 131 34.89 -2.38 -17.73
CA LEU A 131 33.75 -2.21 -16.83
C LEU A 131 33.19 -3.54 -16.32
N GLY A 132 33.47 -4.67 -16.96
CA GLY A 132 33.05 -5.99 -16.45
C GLY A 132 33.54 -6.21 -15.02
N LYS A 133 34.84 -6.02 -14.75
CA LYS A 133 35.42 -6.10 -13.41
C LYS A 133 34.96 -4.97 -12.47
N LEU A 134 34.77 -3.76 -12.98
CA LEU A 134 34.19 -2.63 -12.23
C LEU A 134 32.69 -2.82 -12.01
N GLY A 135 31.99 -3.42 -12.98
CA GLY A 135 30.59 -3.81 -12.87
C GLY A 135 30.39 -4.89 -11.81
N ASP A 136 31.21 -5.95 -11.85
CA ASP A 136 31.19 -7.00 -10.83
C ASP A 136 31.57 -6.48 -9.44
N TRP A 137 32.53 -5.55 -9.36
CA TRP A 137 32.88 -4.89 -8.11
C TRP A 137 31.77 -3.94 -7.61
N ALA A 138 31.12 -3.22 -8.50
CA ALA A 138 30.00 -2.34 -8.17
C ALA A 138 28.75 -3.14 -7.78
N LEU A 139 28.39 -4.18 -8.55
CA LEU A 139 27.27 -5.09 -8.23
C LEU A 139 27.51 -5.84 -6.92
N GLY A 140 28.77 -6.17 -6.60
CA GLY A 140 29.13 -6.78 -5.32
C GLY A 140 29.03 -5.85 -4.11
N ARG A 141 28.93 -4.52 -4.32
CA ARG A 141 28.83 -3.50 -3.26
C ARG A 141 27.54 -2.67 -3.28
N TRP A 142 26.83 -2.67 -4.39
CA TRP A 142 25.58 -1.96 -4.53
C TRP A 142 24.40 -2.80 -4.07
N CYS A 143 23.68 -2.28 -3.09
CA CYS A 143 22.49 -2.91 -2.56
C CYS A 143 21.21 -2.35 -3.21
N SER A 144 21.29 -1.24 -3.96
CA SER A 144 20.12 -0.53 -4.46
C SER A 144 20.45 0.43 -5.60
N LEU A 145 19.46 0.68 -6.46
CA LEU A 145 19.55 1.59 -7.59
C LEU A 145 19.31 3.05 -7.19
N LEU A 146 18.51 3.28 -6.15
CA LEU A 146 18.10 4.59 -5.66
C LEU A 146 18.40 4.72 -4.16
N ASP A 147 18.26 5.94 -3.64
CA ASP A 147 18.41 6.27 -2.23
C ASP A 147 17.11 6.82 -1.66
N THR A 148 16.81 6.49 -0.40
CA THR A 148 15.61 6.92 0.33
C THR A 148 15.79 8.25 1.08
N GLY A 149 16.94 8.90 0.98
CA GLY A 149 17.22 10.17 1.65
C GLY A 149 16.22 11.28 1.33
N PRO A 150 15.79 11.48 0.06
CA PRO A 150 14.73 12.45 -0.25
C PRO A 150 13.39 12.09 0.39
N LEU A 151 13.00 10.82 0.39
CA LEU A 151 11.78 10.37 1.05
C LEU A 151 11.83 10.68 2.55
N ARG A 152 12.97 10.41 3.22
CA ARG A 152 13.19 10.79 4.62
C ARG A 152 12.92 12.27 4.85
N ARG A 153 13.57 13.15 4.04
CA ARG A 153 13.36 14.60 4.15
C ARG A 153 11.89 15.00 3.91
N THR A 154 11.23 14.35 2.97
CA THR A 154 9.81 14.59 2.69
C THR A 154 8.92 14.21 3.87
N LEU A 155 9.18 13.06 4.51
CA LEU A 155 8.47 12.65 5.73
C LEU A 155 8.69 13.65 6.87
N GLU A 156 9.93 14.09 7.08
CA GLU A 156 10.30 14.97 8.20
C GLU A 156 9.88 16.44 7.97
N GLN A 157 10.02 16.96 6.75
CA GLN A 157 9.89 18.39 6.47
C GLN A 157 8.55 18.77 5.83
N ARG A 158 8.00 17.93 4.94
CA ARG A 158 6.75 18.23 4.22
C ARG A 158 5.54 17.63 4.92
N LEU A 159 5.56 16.32 5.19
CA LEU A 159 4.50 15.67 5.96
C LEU A 159 4.66 15.90 7.46
N LYS A 160 5.85 16.33 7.90
CA LYS A 160 6.15 16.63 9.31
C LYS A 160 5.69 15.50 10.23
N ILE A 161 6.08 14.26 9.85
CA ILE A 161 5.70 13.06 10.61
C ILE A 161 6.19 13.21 12.04
N ASP A 162 5.24 13.17 12.95
CA ASP A 162 5.44 13.33 14.38
C ASP A 162 5.12 12.01 15.11
N PRO A 163 6.14 11.25 15.54
CA PRO A 163 5.94 10.00 16.28
C PRO A 163 5.08 10.20 17.55
N GLY A 164 5.20 11.34 18.21
CA GLY A 164 4.43 11.64 19.41
C GLY A 164 2.93 11.78 19.13
N LYS A 165 2.56 12.46 18.03
CA LYS A 165 1.16 12.53 17.60
C LYS A 165 0.60 11.16 17.24
N ILE A 166 1.40 10.32 16.56
CA ILE A 166 0.99 8.96 16.18
C ILE A 166 0.79 8.10 17.44
N GLU A 167 1.71 8.17 18.40
CA GLU A 167 1.63 7.40 19.65
C GLU A 167 0.40 7.77 20.48
N HIS A 168 0.06 9.05 20.55
CA HIS A 168 -1.10 9.54 21.32
C HIS A 168 -2.41 9.54 20.54
N SER A 169 -2.40 9.16 19.27
CA SER A 169 -3.60 9.06 18.44
C SER A 169 -4.61 8.07 19.03
N GLN A 170 -5.90 8.33 18.86
CA GLN A 170 -6.95 7.35 19.18
C GLN A 170 -6.96 6.18 18.18
N GLN A 171 -6.46 6.41 16.99
CA GLN A 171 -6.39 5.41 15.92
C GLN A 171 -5.18 4.48 16.12
N THR A 172 -5.34 3.20 15.78
CA THR A 172 -4.25 2.24 15.73
C THR A 172 -3.59 2.27 14.36
N LEU A 173 -2.29 2.54 14.28
CA LEU A 173 -1.50 2.46 13.06
C LEU A 173 -0.68 1.17 13.04
N LEU A 174 -0.75 0.46 11.93
CA LEU A 174 0.00 -0.75 11.64
C LEU A 174 0.79 -0.56 10.34
N ILE A 175 2.11 -0.67 10.40
CA ILE A 175 3.01 -0.54 9.26
C ILE A 175 3.65 -1.89 8.98
N ASN A 176 3.43 -2.41 7.78
CA ASN A 176 3.92 -3.70 7.33
C ASN A 176 5.32 -3.59 6.74
N ALA A 177 6.25 -4.45 7.18
CA ALA A 177 7.60 -4.58 6.66
C ALA A 177 8.00 -6.06 6.59
N THR A 178 9.10 -6.34 5.87
CA THR A 178 9.67 -7.69 5.75
C THR A 178 11.06 -7.72 6.36
N ARG A 179 11.33 -8.62 7.31
CA ARG A 179 12.68 -8.81 7.87
C ARG A 179 13.57 -9.47 6.83
N VAL A 180 14.69 -8.81 6.46
CA VAL A 180 15.58 -9.29 5.41
C VAL A 180 16.14 -10.69 5.70
N ALA A 181 16.56 -10.93 6.94
CA ALA A 181 17.27 -12.17 7.32
C ALA A 181 16.39 -13.43 7.28
N THR A 182 15.07 -13.28 7.48
CA THR A 182 14.15 -14.43 7.64
C THR A 182 13.01 -14.46 6.65
N GLY A 183 12.76 -13.36 5.91
CA GLY A 183 11.58 -13.22 5.05
C GLY A 183 10.27 -13.11 5.83
N GLU A 184 10.32 -12.97 7.15
CA GLU A 184 9.12 -12.87 7.97
C GLU A 184 8.47 -11.50 7.86
N ARG A 185 7.14 -11.49 7.90
CA ARG A 185 6.37 -10.28 8.08
C ARG A 185 6.62 -9.70 9.47
N VAL A 186 6.84 -8.39 9.53
CA VAL A 186 6.90 -7.63 10.78
C VAL A 186 5.93 -6.45 10.68
N ILE A 187 5.17 -6.22 11.74
CA ILE A 187 4.25 -5.08 11.85
C ILE A 187 4.81 -4.11 12.89
N PHE A 188 5.09 -2.87 12.49
CA PHE A 188 5.31 -1.78 13.43
C PHE A 188 3.98 -1.16 13.83
N SER A 189 3.74 -0.94 15.11
CA SER A 189 2.46 -0.44 15.62
C SER A 189 2.64 0.61 16.71
N ASN A 190 1.77 1.62 16.75
CA ASN A 190 1.69 2.56 17.89
C ASN A 190 0.99 1.96 19.12
N ARG A 191 0.44 0.74 19.00
CA ARG A 191 -0.25 0.02 20.07
C ARG A 191 0.33 -1.38 20.25
N THR A 192 0.23 -1.92 21.46
CA THR A 192 0.51 -3.33 21.71
C THR A 192 -0.63 -4.18 21.16
N ILE A 193 -0.35 -5.02 20.18
CA ILE A 193 -1.31 -5.98 19.63
C ILE A 193 -1.13 -7.33 20.32
N ARG A 194 -2.23 -7.87 20.83
CA ARG A 194 -2.23 -9.15 21.55
C ARG A 194 -2.78 -10.28 20.70
N SER A 195 -2.26 -11.47 20.90
CA SER A 195 -2.81 -12.68 20.30
C SER A 195 -4.13 -13.04 20.99
N ARG A 196 -5.20 -13.22 20.20
CA ARG A 196 -6.52 -13.62 20.72
C ARG A 196 -6.49 -14.97 21.45
N SER A 197 -5.63 -15.91 20.99
CA SER A 197 -5.56 -17.25 21.57
C SER A 197 -4.77 -17.30 22.87
N THR A 198 -3.76 -16.44 23.07
CA THR A 198 -2.84 -16.50 24.21
C THR A 198 -2.91 -15.28 25.11
N GLY A 199 -3.56 -14.19 24.70
CA GLY A 199 -3.55 -12.89 25.41
C GLY A 199 -2.17 -12.20 25.48
N LYS A 200 -1.12 -12.84 24.96
CA LYS A 200 0.26 -12.31 25.00
C LYS A 200 0.50 -11.35 23.82
N PRO A 201 1.43 -10.39 23.96
CA PRO A 201 1.86 -9.58 22.81
C PRO A 201 2.30 -10.47 21.65
N ARG A 202 1.92 -10.09 20.43
CA ARG A 202 2.30 -10.84 19.23
C ARG A 202 3.79 -10.65 18.94
N ARG A 203 4.46 -11.73 18.57
CA ARG A 203 5.90 -11.74 18.28
C ARG A 203 6.27 -11.05 16.96
N ASP A 204 5.34 -11.01 16.01
CA ASP A 204 5.49 -10.36 14.72
C ASP A 204 5.13 -8.85 14.76
N VAL A 205 4.80 -8.32 15.95
CA VAL A 205 4.49 -6.90 16.16
C VAL A 205 5.56 -6.26 17.02
N VAL A 206 6.13 -5.17 16.51
CA VAL A 206 7.09 -4.30 17.19
C VAL A 206 6.41 -2.98 17.51
N GLN A 207 6.39 -2.60 18.78
CA GLN A 207 5.76 -1.35 19.22
C GLN A 207 6.65 -0.15 18.90
N GLY A 208 5.99 0.98 18.58
CA GLY A 208 6.61 2.26 18.24
C GLY A 208 6.61 2.51 16.73
N ILE A 209 6.28 3.74 16.36
CA ILE A 209 6.31 4.23 14.99
C ILE A 209 7.25 5.44 14.92
N ASN A 210 8.16 5.43 13.96
CA ASN A 210 9.04 6.53 13.66
C ASN A 210 9.34 6.60 12.15
N VAL A 211 9.99 7.65 11.70
CA VAL A 211 10.32 7.82 10.27
C VAL A 211 11.14 6.64 9.73
N GLN A 212 12.06 6.09 10.54
CA GLN A 212 12.88 4.95 10.12
C GLN A 212 12.03 3.70 9.82
N ARG A 213 11.01 3.42 10.62
CA ARG A 213 10.08 2.29 10.44
C ARG A 213 9.12 2.49 9.27
N ILE A 214 8.74 3.74 8.98
CA ILE A 214 8.00 4.06 7.74
C ILE A 214 8.90 3.81 6.53
N LEU A 215 10.16 4.24 6.55
CA LEU A 215 11.13 3.97 5.48
C LEU A 215 11.40 2.47 5.31
N ALA A 216 11.44 1.70 6.40
CA ALA A 216 11.57 0.25 6.34
C ALA A 216 10.47 -0.39 5.47
N SER A 217 9.23 0.07 5.64
CA SER A 217 8.09 -0.35 4.81
C SER A 217 8.19 0.09 3.34
N CYS A 218 9.01 1.09 3.03
CA CYS A 218 9.19 1.63 1.67
C CYS A 218 10.49 1.15 1.00
N SER A 219 11.25 0.26 1.63
CA SER A 219 12.55 -0.23 1.14
C SER A 219 12.37 -1.36 0.13
N ILE A 220 11.89 -1.02 -1.08
CA ILE A 220 11.66 -1.97 -2.18
C ILE A 220 13.00 -2.64 -2.54
N PRO A 221 13.11 -3.99 -2.47
CA PRO A 221 14.34 -4.71 -2.82
C PRO A 221 14.88 -4.30 -4.19
N MET A 222 16.18 -4.19 -4.31
CA MET A 222 16.93 -3.75 -5.50
C MET A 222 16.72 -2.26 -5.86
N VAL A 223 15.52 -1.69 -5.66
CA VAL A 223 15.25 -0.28 -5.97
C VAL A 223 15.81 0.62 -4.88
N TYR A 224 15.51 0.33 -3.62
CA TYR A 224 15.98 1.09 -2.46
C TYR A 224 16.84 0.23 -1.53
N PRO A 225 17.75 0.83 -0.75
CA PRO A 225 18.50 0.10 0.26
C PRO A 225 17.54 -0.45 1.32
N TRP A 226 17.90 -1.57 1.93
CA TRP A 226 17.24 -2.02 3.17
C TRP A 226 17.39 -0.97 4.26
N THR A 227 16.40 -0.90 5.12
CA THR A 227 16.43 0.01 6.26
C THR A 227 16.88 -0.75 7.53
N HIS A 228 17.86 -0.21 8.24
CA HIS A 228 18.29 -0.70 9.55
C HIS A 228 17.45 -0.02 10.64
N ASP A 229 16.82 -0.80 11.52
CA ASP A 229 16.14 -0.32 12.72
C ASP A 229 17.04 -0.58 13.94
N GLU A 230 17.51 0.49 14.57
CA GLU A 230 18.48 0.45 15.67
C GLU A 230 17.93 -0.26 16.91
N GLU A 231 16.63 -0.19 17.14
CA GLU A 231 15.99 -0.76 18.32
C GLU A 231 15.87 -2.28 18.21
N THR A 232 15.45 -2.79 17.05
CA THR A 232 15.36 -4.24 16.79
C THR A 232 16.67 -4.85 16.31
N LYS A 233 17.67 -4.02 15.96
CA LYS A 233 18.95 -4.41 15.34
C LYS A 233 18.77 -5.29 14.12
N SER A 234 17.71 -5.05 13.37
CA SER A 234 17.32 -5.84 12.21
C SER A 234 17.27 -4.99 10.95
N LEU A 235 17.41 -5.67 9.81
CA LEU A 235 17.30 -5.06 8.48
C LEU A 235 15.91 -5.38 7.90
N TYR A 236 15.33 -4.39 7.25
CA TYR A 236 13.97 -4.49 6.70
C TYR A 236 13.91 -4.09 5.25
N TRP A 237 13.11 -4.82 4.50
CA TRP A 237 12.61 -4.49 3.18
C TRP A 237 11.13 -4.09 3.23
N ASP A 238 10.64 -3.59 2.11
CA ASP A 238 9.23 -3.26 1.88
C ASP A 238 8.34 -4.44 2.26
N GLY A 239 7.23 -4.13 2.92
CA GLY A 239 6.26 -5.14 3.34
C GLY A 239 5.57 -5.85 2.18
N ALA A 240 5.56 -5.25 0.98
CA ALA A 240 4.99 -5.84 -0.22
C ALA A 240 5.65 -7.17 -0.62
N VAL A 241 6.90 -7.42 -0.20
CA VAL A 241 7.59 -8.70 -0.43
C VAL A 241 6.80 -9.89 0.11
N VAL A 242 6.17 -9.74 1.27
CA VAL A 242 5.39 -10.82 1.92
C VAL A 242 3.90 -10.58 1.81
N SER A 243 3.46 -9.35 1.99
CA SER A 243 2.03 -9.02 1.95
C SER A 243 1.82 -7.55 1.58
N ASN A 244 1.46 -7.30 0.32
CA ASN A 244 1.22 -5.93 -0.15
C ASN A 244 -0.03 -5.30 0.48
N THR A 245 -1.03 -6.11 0.83
CA THR A 245 -2.31 -5.67 1.41
C THR A 245 -2.57 -6.48 2.69
N PRO A 246 -2.02 -6.06 3.84
CA PRO A 246 -1.99 -6.88 5.05
C PRO A 246 -3.33 -6.84 5.82
N LEU A 247 -4.42 -7.28 5.18
CA LEU A 247 -5.77 -7.33 5.74
C LEU A 247 -5.83 -8.09 7.09
N GLY A 248 -5.04 -9.17 7.22
CA GLY A 248 -4.96 -9.92 8.45
C GLY A 248 -4.46 -9.11 9.65
N ALA A 249 -3.60 -8.10 9.42
CA ALA A 249 -3.13 -7.23 10.50
C ALA A 249 -4.25 -6.36 11.09
N ALA A 250 -5.19 -5.89 10.25
CA ALA A 250 -6.37 -5.17 10.70
C ALA A 250 -7.26 -6.03 11.61
N LEU A 251 -7.47 -7.29 11.24
CA LEU A 251 -8.24 -8.25 12.04
C LEU A 251 -7.57 -8.55 13.37
N ASP A 252 -6.25 -8.72 13.35
CA ASP A 252 -5.45 -8.96 14.55
C ASP A 252 -5.52 -7.77 15.53
N ALA A 253 -5.51 -6.54 15.00
CA ALA A 253 -5.62 -5.33 15.83
C ALA A 253 -7.02 -5.17 16.48
N ALA A 254 -8.05 -5.75 15.88
CA ALA A 254 -9.40 -5.75 16.44
C ALA A 254 -9.64 -6.91 17.41
N ALA A 255 -8.64 -7.78 17.66
CA ALA A 255 -8.83 -9.01 18.46
C ALA A 255 -9.23 -8.76 19.91
N ASP A 256 -8.83 -7.62 20.49
CA ASP A 256 -9.14 -7.25 21.88
C ASP A 256 -10.55 -6.62 22.03
N ARG A 257 -11.25 -6.34 20.93
CA ARG A 257 -12.61 -5.81 20.95
C ARG A 257 -13.63 -6.94 21.15
N PRO A 258 -14.83 -6.64 21.67
CA PRO A 258 -15.89 -7.64 21.83
C PRO A 258 -16.16 -8.42 20.53
N PRO A 259 -16.37 -9.74 20.59
CA PRO A 259 -16.62 -10.54 19.39
C PRO A 259 -17.94 -10.17 18.67
N ASP A 260 -18.90 -9.63 19.42
CA ASP A 260 -20.19 -9.19 18.89
C ASP A 260 -20.14 -7.86 18.12
N ASP A 261 -19.04 -7.10 18.25
CA ASP A 261 -18.84 -5.91 17.43
C ASP A 261 -18.53 -6.34 16.00
N GLU A 262 -19.25 -5.80 15.05
CA GLU A 262 -18.98 -6.00 13.62
C GLU A 262 -17.76 -5.20 13.20
N MET A 263 -17.11 -5.63 12.11
CA MET A 263 -15.97 -4.92 11.57
C MET A 263 -16.26 -4.53 10.12
N GLU A 264 -16.05 -3.27 9.82
CA GLU A 264 -16.11 -2.71 8.48
C GLU A 264 -14.70 -2.34 8.01
N VAL A 265 -14.26 -2.90 6.88
CA VAL A 265 -12.92 -2.72 6.37
C VAL A 265 -12.98 -2.13 4.97
N VAL A 266 -12.39 -0.96 4.79
CA VAL A 266 -12.12 -0.39 3.46
C VAL A 266 -10.71 -0.75 3.06
N VAL A 267 -10.57 -1.44 1.93
CA VAL A 267 -9.28 -1.85 1.37
C VAL A 267 -9.03 -1.05 0.10
N ALA A 268 -8.03 -0.18 0.11
CA ALA A 268 -7.61 0.58 -1.06
C ALA A 268 -6.48 -0.17 -1.80
N LEU A 269 -6.81 -0.78 -2.93
CA LEU A 269 -5.87 -1.49 -3.79
C LEU A 269 -5.26 -0.55 -4.83
N MET A 270 -4.07 -0.91 -5.33
CA MET A 270 -3.39 -0.23 -6.44
C MET A 270 -3.47 -1.00 -7.76
N THR A 271 -4.18 -2.11 -7.75
CA THR A 271 -4.36 -3.04 -8.86
C THR A 271 -5.85 -3.26 -9.08
N PRO A 272 -6.33 -3.38 -10.31
CA PRO A 272 -7.73 -3.67 -10.60
C PRO A 272 -8.22 -4.90 -9.84
N TRP A 273 -9.45 -4.84 -9.41
CA TRP A 273 -10.11 -5.91 -8.69
C TRP A 273 -11.42 -6.30 -9.40
N THR A 274 -11.57 -7.60 -9.64
CA THR A 274 -12.82 -8.20 -10.07
C THR A 274 -13.17 -9.33 -9.10
N SER A 275 -14.39 -9.36 -8.62
CA SER A 275 -14.87 -10.39 -7.67
C SER A 275 -15.00 -11.77 -8.31
N GLY A 276 -14.84 -11.90 -9.62
CA GLY A 276 -15.02 -13.13 -10.38
C GLY A 276 -16.48 -13.42 -10.73
N GLU A 277 -17.43 -12.60 -10.26
CA GLU A 277 -18.86 -12.74 -10.57
C GLU A 277 -19.26 -11.99 -11.85
N ASP A 278 -18.44 -10.99 -12.26
CA ASP A 278 -18.62 -10.21 -13.50
C ASP A 278 -17.54 -10.59 -14.52
N GLU A 279 -17.79 -11.59 -15.36
CA GLU A 279 -16.88 -11.94 -16.46
C GLU A 279 -16.68 -10.78 -17.45
N ASP A 280 -17.71 -9.94 -17.65
CA ASP A 280 -17.68 -8.78 -18.54
C ASP A 280 -16.82 -7.61 -17.99
N ALA A 281 -16.54 -7.57 -16.68
CA ALA A 281 -15.71 -6.56 -16.04
C ALA A 281 -14.21 -6.94 -16.00
N SER A 282 -13.83 -8.07 -16.59
CA SER A 282 -12.44 -8.53 -16.60
C SER A 282 -11.55 -7.54 -17.36
N PRO A 283 -10.37 -7.18 -16.81
CA PRO A 283 -9.42 -6.35 -17.52
C PRO A 283 -9.04 -7.01 -18.86
N PRO A 284 -8.79 -6.21 -19.92
CA PRO A 284 -8.38 -6.76 -21.20
C PRO A 284 -7.09 -7.57 -21.04
N LEU A 285 -6.96 -8.67 -21.80
CA LEU A 285 -5.76 -9.50 -21.78
C LEU A 285 -4.51 -8.66 -22.18
N PRO A 286 -3.33 -9.00 -21.63
CA PRO A 286 -2.09 -8.31 -21.99
C PRO A 286 -1.79 -8.52 -23.47
N ARG A 287 -1.46 -7.44 -24.17
CA ARG A 287 -1.25 -7.43 -25.63
C ARG A 287 0.21 -7.62 -26.02
N ASP A 288 1.12 -7.41 -25.08
CA ASP A 288 2.56 -7.49 -25.26
C ASP A 288 3.25 -7.96 -23.99
N PHE A 289 4.55 -8.26 -24.10
CA PHE A 289 5.35 -8.77 -23.00
C PHE A 289 5.40 -7.81 -21.80
N SER A 290 5.45 -6.49 -22.03
CA SER A 290 5.47 -5.48 -20.99
C SER A 290 4.20 -5.50 -20.15
N GLN A 291 3.04 -5.55 -20.82
CA GLN A 291 1.75 -5.68 -20.13
C GLN A 291 1.65 -7.02 -19.37
N ALA A 292 2.14 -8.10 -19.97
CA ALA A 292 2.15 -9.42 -19.31
C ALA A 292 2.96 -9.39 -18.01
N VAL A 293 4.14 -8.77 -18.00
CA VAL A 293 4.97 -8.62 -16.79
C VAL A 293 4.27 -7.70 -15.76
N THR A 294 3.68 -6.59 -16.20
CA THR A 294 2.93 -5.69 -15.31
C THR A 294 1.80 -6.46 -14.63
N TYR A 295 1.02 -7.23 -15.40
CA TYR A 295 -0.07 -8.04 -14.87
C TYR A 295 0.46 -9.10 -13.89
N ALA A 296 1.53 -9.82 -14.26
CA ALA A 296 2.11 -10.83 -13.39
C ALA A 296 2.55 -10.25 -12.04
N LEU A 297 3.25 -9.10 -12.04
CA LEU A 297 3.66 -8.42 -10.82
C LEU A 297 2.46 -7.97 -9.97
N ASP A 298 1.48 -7.34 -10.60
CA ASP A 298 0.28 -6.88 -9.90
C ASP A 298 -0.52 -8.07 -9.32
N TRP A 299 -0.64 -9.18 -10.05
CA TRP A 299 -1.29 -10.38 -9.54
C TRP A 299 -0.51 -11.05 -8.40
N MET A 300 0.82 -11.07 -8.45
CA MET A 300 1.65 -11.56 -7.33
C MET A 300 1.43 -10.71 -6.07
N LEU A 301 1.35 -9.39 -6.20
CA LEU A 301 1.08 -8.49 -5.09
C LEU A 301 -0.33 -8.66 -4.50
N LEU A 302 -1.30 -9.13 -5.30
CA LEU A 302 -2.66 -9.41 -4.86
C LEU A 302 -2.86 -10.81 -4.26
N ALA A 303 -1.97 -11.76 -4.51
CA ALA A 303 -2.16 -13.16 -4.14
C ALA A 303 -2.49 -13.35 -2.65
N SER A 304 -1.68 -12.74 -1.76
CA SER A 304 -1.90 -12.84 -0.31
C SER A 304 -3.21 -12.18 0.15
N PHE A 305 -3.68 -11.16 -0.56
CA PHE A 305 -4.96 -10.52 -0.28
C PHE A 305 -6.14 -11.41 -0.68
N ARG A 306 -6.10 -12.04 -1.87
CA ARG A 306 -7.15 -12.95 -2.35
C ARG A 306 -7.38 -14.11 -1.39
N GLU A 307 -6.29 -14.78 -0.97
CA GLU A 307 -6.36 -15.87 0.00
C GLU A 307 -6.96 -15.41 1.34
N ARG A 308 -6.55 -14.23 1.81
CA ARG A 308 -7.06 -13.71 3.07
C ARG A 308 -8.53 -13.32 2.99
N LEU A 309 -8.97 -12.75 1.85
CA LEU A 309 -10.37 -12.41 1.63
C LEU A 309 -11.26 -13.67 1.61
N ALA A 310 -10.86 -14.71 0.87
CA ALA A 310 -11.59 -15.99 0.83
C ALA A 310 -11.70 -16.63 2.22
N LEU A 311 -10.66 -16.49 3.06
CA LEU A 311 -10.72 -16.97 4.45
C LEU A 311 -11.73 -16.15 5.27
N ILE A 312 -11.79 -14.82 5.12
CA ILE A 312 -12.79 -13.97 5.80
C ILE A 312 -14.20 -14.35 5.39
N GLU A 313 -14.44 -14.55 4.11
CA GLU A 313 -15.75 -14.98 3.61
C GLU A 313 -16.17 -16.32 4.24
N SER A 314 -15.23 -17.26 4.37
CA SER A 314 -15.49 -18.54 5.05
C SER A 314 -15.84 -18.34 6.53
N PHE A 315 -15.13 -17.46 7.25
CA PHE A 315 -15.47 -17.16 8.64
C PHE A 315 -16.78 -16.38 8.78
N ASN A 316 -17.11 -15.49 7.85
CA ASN A 316 -18.40 -14.81 7.82
C ASN A 316 -19.57 -15.81 7.69
N ARG A 317 -19.42 -16.83 6.82
CA ARG A 317 -20.42 -17.91 6.71
C ARG A 317 -20.57 -18.69 8.02
N LEU A 318 -19.46 -19.00 8.69
CA LEU A 318 -19.51 -19.68 10.00
C LEU A 318 -20.17 -18.80 11.06
N ALA A 319 -19.87 -17.50 11.11
CA ALA A 319 -20.50 -16.56 12.02
C ALA A 319 -22.02 -16.46 11.78
N GLN A 320 -22.43 -16.40 10.53
CA GLN A 320 -23.84 -16.36 10.15
C GLN A 320 -24.57 -17.65 10.56
N LEU A 321 -24.01 -18.81 10.23
CA LEU A 321 -24.57 -20.11 10.63
C LEU A 321 -24.67 -20.26 12.15
N GLY A 322 -23.70 -19.76 12.90
CA GLY A 322 -23.71 -19.74 14.35
C GLY A 322 -24.88 -18.93 14.91
N ARG A 323 -25.09 -17.73 14.37
CA ARG A 323 -26.21 -16.85 14.76
C ARG A 323 -27.57 -17.48 14.42
N GLU A 324 -27.71 -18.08 13.22
CA GLU A 324 -28.95 -18.73 12.77
C GLU A 324 -29.31 -19.97 13.60
N LYS A 325 -28.31 -20.76 14.01
CA LYS A 325 -28.48 -21.99 14.76
C LYS A 325 -28.39 -21.85 16.28
N GLY A 326 -28.03 -20.66 16.78
CA GLY A 326 -27.77 -20.41 18.21
C GLY A 326 -26.52 -21.15 18.72
N ASP A 327 -25.54 -21.43 17.84
CA ASP A 327 -24.29 -22.10 18.22
C ASP A 327 -23.31 -21.09 18.79
N GLU A 328 -23.03 -21.18 20.11
CA GLU A 328 -22.15 -20.27 20.80
C GLU A 328 -20.69 -20.30 20.31
N LEU A 329 -20.22 -21.44 19.79
CA LEU A 329 -18.83 -21.55 19.30
C LEU A 329 -18.68 -20.84 17.97
N LEU A 330 -19.62 -21.02 17.06
CA LEU A 330 -19.62 -20.41 15.75
C LEU A 330 -19.95 -18.91 15.82
N SER A 331 -20.85 -18.49 16.71
CA SER A 331 -21.22 -17.09 16.90
C SER A 331 -20.07 -16.22 17.47
N ARG A 332 -18.99 -16.84 17.97
CA ARG A 332 -17.78 -16.13 18.40
C ARG A 332 -16.94 -15.56 17.25
N TYR A 333 -17.18 -16.00 16.01
CA TYR A 333 -16.53 -15.38 14.87
C TYR A 333 -17.15 -14.02 14.60
N ARG A 334 -16.27 -13.00 14.50
CA ARG A 334 -16.68 -11.64 14.13
C ARG A 334 -17.10 -11.62 12.67
N PHE A 335 -18.20 -10.95 12.37
CA PHE A 335 -18.58 -10.66 11.01
C PHE A 335 -17.78 -9.46 10.48
N VAL A 336 -17.21 -9.59 9.27
CA VAL A 336 -16.31 -8.58 8.67
C VAL A 336 -16.84 -8.20 7.31
N HIS A 337 -17.29 -6.95 7.18
CA HIS A 337 -17.67 -6.36 5.90
C HIS A 337 -16.42 -5.81 5.22
N VAL A 338 -16.07 -6.28 4.03
CA VAL A 338 -14.90 -5.83 3.28
C VAL A 338 -15.32 -5.07 2.03
N HIS A 339 -15.02 -3.78 1.98
CA HIS A 339 -15.22 -2.92 0.83
C HIS A 339 -13.91 -2.79 0.07
N VAL A 340 -13.82 -3.41 -1.11
CA VAL A 340 -12.62 -3.35 -1.95
C VAL A 340 -12.71 -2.17 -2.90
N VAL A 341 -11.90 -1.16 -2.68
CA VAL A 341 -11.76 0.01 -3.53
C VAL A 341 -10.52 -0.17 -4.41
N ALA A 342 -10.72 -0.28 -5.70
CA ALA A 342 -9.67 -0.56 -6.66
C ALA A 342 -9.79 0.32 -7.91
N PRO A 343 -8.70 0.59 -8.64
CA PRO A 343 -8.78 1.21 -9.94
C PRO A 343 -9.48 0.28 -10.94
N ASN A 344 -10.16 0.86 -11.93
CA ASN A 344 -10.83 0.09 -13.00
C ASN A 344 -9.89 -0.32 -14.15
N ARG A 345 -8.60 0.01 -14.06
CA ARG A 345 -7.58 -0.30 -15.07
C ARG A 345 -6.21 -0.51 -14.43
N PHE A 346 -5.37 -1.26 -15.10
CA PHE A 346 -3.96 -1.34 -14.74
C PHE A 346 -3.26 0.00 -14.99
N TYR A 347 -2.45 0.39 -14.01
CA TYR A 347 -1.50 1.48 -14.18
C TYR A 347 -0.18 0.91 -14.70
N ASP A 348 0.50 1.69 -15.55
CA ASP A 348 1.86 1.34 -16.01
C ASP A 348 2.77 1.02 -14.80
N ALA A 349 3.59 -0.05 -14.89
CA ALA A 349 4.54 -0.42 -13.84
C ALA A 349 5.53 0.71 -13.52
N ALA A 350 5.89 1.54 -14.50
CA ALA A 350 6.72 2.73 -14.29
C ALA A 350 6.10 3.73 -13.29
N ARG A 351 4.78 3.67 -13.07
CA ARG A 351 4.09 4.50 -12.08
C ARG A 351 4.49 4.22 -10.63
N ILE A 352 5.11 3.11 -10.35
CA ILE A 352 5.65 2.80 -9.02
C ILE A 352 6.74 3.81 -8.64
N ILE A 353 7.49 4.29 -9.63
CA ILE A 353 8.58 5.26 -9.45
C ILE A 353 8.29 6.63 -10.07
N ASP A 354 7.11 6.86 -10.66
CA ASP A 354 6.72 8.14 -11.25
C ASP A 354 5.88 8.97 -10.28
N TYR A 355 6.32 10.19 -10.00
CA TYR A 355 5.64 11.17 -9.15
C TYR A 355 5.48 12.48 -9.92
N ASP A 356 4.39 12.66 -10.62
CA ASP A 356 4.17 13.77 -11.55
C ASP A 356 2.74 14.38 -11.48
N GLU A 357 2.40 15.23 -12.42
CA GLU A 357 1.10 15.92 -12.48
C GLU A 357 -0.09 14.97 -12.65
N ARG A 358 0.14 13.74 -13.10
CA ARG A 358 -0.89 12.70 -13.22
C ARG A 358 -1.44 12.23 -11.87
N ASN A 359 -0.79 12.61 -10.75
CA ASN A 359 -1.32 12.37 -9.41
C ASN A 359 -2.73 12.92 -9.23
N LYS A 360 -3.07 14.04 -9.89
CA LYS A 360 -4.45 14.60 -9.88
C LYS A 360 -5.48 13.61 -10.43
N SER A 361 -5.15 12.88 -11.50
CA SER A 361 -6.04 11.87 -12.04
C SER A 361 -6.20 10.67 -11.12
N LEU A 362 -5.10 10.24 -10.47
CA LEU A 362 -5.15 9.14 -9.49
C LEU A 362 -6.01 9.48 -8.28
N ILE A 363 -5.94 10.71 -7.77
CA ILE A 363 -6.80 11.20 -6.69
C ILE A 363 -8.28 11.15 -7.13
N ALA A 364 -8.59 11.64 -8.34
CA ALA A 364 -9.94 11.60 -8.88
C ALA A 364 -10.44 10.16 -9.10
N ASP A 365 -9.56 9.26 -9.55
CA ASP A 365 -9.87 7.84 -9.73
C ASP A 365 -10.20 7.17 -8.36
N GLY A 366 -9.36 7.43 -7.33
CA GLY A 366 -9.59 6.90 -5.98
C GLY A 366 -10.91 7.40 -5.36
N TYR A 367 -11.21 8.68 -5.54
CA TYR A 367 -12.47 9.26 -5.10
C TYR A 367 -13.69 8.59 -5.75
N ARG A 368 -13.69 8.47 -7.09
CA ARG A 368 -14.79 7.86 -7.85
C ARG A 368 -14.96 6.37 -7.55
N ALA A 369 -13.86 5.63 -7.43
CA ALA A 369 -13.90 4.22 -7.08
C ALA A 369 -14.53 4.01 -5.70
N THR A 370 -14.18 4.84 -4.72
CA THR A 370 -14.78 4.78 -3.38
C THR A 370 -16.27 5.12 -3.42
N GLU A 371 -16.63 6.19 -4.14
CA GLU A 371 -18.03 6.57 -4.31
C GLU A 371 -18.87 5.43 -4.92
N GLN A 372 -18.35 4.74 -5.93
CA GLN A 372 -19.03 3.61 -6.56
C GLN A 372 -19.25 2.46 -5.57
N VAL A 373 -18.21 2.06 -4.84
CA VAL A 373 -18.28 0.98 -3.86
C VAL A 373 -19.29 1.31 -2.75
N PHE A 374 -19.26 2.52 -2.22
CA PHE A 374 -20.17 2.90 -1.15
C PHE A 374 -21.61 3.09 -1.62
N ARG A 375 -21.85 3.52 -2.85
CA ARG A 375 -23.21 3.55 -3.43
C ARG A 375 -23.80 2.15 -3.60
N GLN A 376 -22.98 1.16 -3.92
CA GLN A 376 -23.40 -0.23 -4.03
C GLN A 376 -23.66 -0.85 -2.65
N ALA A 377 -22.78 -0.58 -1.68
CA ALA A 377 -22.90 -1.10 -0.32
C ALA A 377 -24.09 -0.47 0.46
N TYR A 378 -24.37 0.80 0.19
CA TYR A 378 -25.41 1.58 0.86
C TYR A 378 -26.32 2.26 -0.18
N PRO A 379 -27.15 1.51 -0.87
CA PRO A 379 -28.10 2.08 -1.81
C PRO A 379 -29.00 3.08 -1.08
N ALA A 380 -29.17 4.28 -1.66
CA ALA A 380 -30.11 5.25 -1.12
C ALA A 380 -31.45 4.55 -0.97
N ALA A 381 -32.07 4.63 0.21
CA ALA A 381 -33.44 4.15 0.38
C ALA A 381 -34.28 4.87 -0.69
N GLU A 382 -34.78 4.13 -1.66
CA GLU A 382 -35.77 4.65 -2.61
C GLU A 382 -36.85 5.28 -1.76
N ALA A 383 -37.15 6.54 -2.03
CA ALA A 383 -38.27 7.21 -1.42
C ALA A 383 -39.49 6.30 -1.68
N VAL A 384 -39.86 5.51 -0.67
CA VAL A 384 -41.07 4.68 -0.70
C VAL A 384 -42.18 5.67 -0.98
N GLY A 385 -42.82 5.48 -2.14
CA GLY A 385 -43.72 6.36 -2.79
C GLY A 385 -44.73 7.02 -1.87
N ALA A 386 -44.87 8.28 -2.08
CA ALA A 386 -46.11 8.98 -1.89
C ALA A 386 -47.04 8.53 -3.07
N ASP A 387 -47.88 7.57 -2.84
CA ASP A 387 -49.14 7.38 -3.50
C ASP A 387 -50.24 7.63 -2.47
#